data_3b797aa0d160c5ec28082127913a6439
#
_entry.id   3b797aa0d160c5ec28082127913a6439
#
_cell.length_a   1.000
_cell.length_b   1.000
_cell.length_c   1.000
_cell.angle_alpha   90.00
_cell.angle_beta   90.00
_cell.angle_gamma   90.00
#
_symmetry.space_group_name_H-M   'P 1'
#
loop_
_entity.id
_entity.type
_entity.pdbx_description
1 polymer ?
#
loop_
_entity_poly.entity_id
_entity_poly.type
_entity_poly.pdbx_seq_one_letter_code
_entity_poly.pdbx_strand_id
1 'polypeptide(L)'
;MGVFSCLTIWYFYHIILIEGPHRRKFMSNFKAEFYATDDGSKPAKDFILSQDTKMKAKLLGLVDILEQYGNQLREPYSKPLDDGIFELRAKIGSDISRVMYFFYFEGRIILTNGFVKKAQKTPPSEIALAKKYRKDFLERNGRI
;
A
#
# COMPACT_ATOMS: atom_id res chain seq x y z
N MET A 1 27.70 2.77 -13.76
CA MET A 1 27.03 2.27 -13.65
C MET A 1 25.66 2.35 -13.46
N GLY A 2 24.85 2.37 -14.03
CA GLY A 2 23.44 2.38 -14.12
C GLY A 2 22.71 1.77 -12.93
N VAL A 3 23.20 2.15 -11.81
CA VAL A 3 22.65 1.63 -10.58
C VAL A 3 21.23 2.08 -10.38
N PHE A 4 20.90 3.25 -10.92
CA PHE A 4 19.53 3.70 -10.83
C PHE A 4 18.82 3.30 -12.11
N SER A 5 17.90 2.36 -12.01
CA SER A 5 17.05 1.99 -13.13
C SER A 5 16.17 3.18 -13.50
N CYS A 6 15.67 3.19 -14.74
CA CYS A 6 14.69 4.19 -15.15
C CYS A 6 13.50 4.26 -14.20
N LEU A 7 13.20 3.17 -13.49
CA LEU A 7 12.12 3.12 -12.53
C LEU A 7 12.40 3.88 -11.25
N THR A 8 13.64 3.85 -10.78
CA THR A 8 14.04 4.63 -9.62
C THR A 8 13.97 6.11 -9.96
N ILE A 9 14.47 6.49 -11.13
CA ILE A 9 14.39 7.87 -11.63
C ILE A 9 12.93 8.27 -11.84
N TRP A 10 12.12 7.38 -12.42
CA TRP A 10 10.71 7.62 -12.63
C TRP A 10 9.96 7.79 -11.31
N TYR A 11 10.31 6.98 -10.31
CA TYR A 11 9.75 7.07 -8.97
C TYR A 11 10.06 8.44 -8.35
N PHE A 12 11.32 8.85 -8.37
CA PHE A 12 11.72 10.17 -7.87
C PHE A 12 11.05 11.29 -8.65
N TYR A 13 10.99 11.15 -9.96
CA TYR A 13 10.37 12.14 -10.84
C TYR A 13 8.88 12.24 -10.56
N HIS A 14 8.24 11.10 -10.38
CA HIS A 14 6.80 11.03 -10.09
C HIS A 14 6.47 11.67 -8.74
N ILE A 15 7.28 11.40 -7.73
CA ILE A 15 7.15 12.05 -6.44
C ILE A 15 7.32 13.55 -6.56
N ILE A 16 8.34 14.00 -7.28
CA ILE A 16 8.59 15.44 -7.48
C ILE A 16 7.42 16.10 -8.18
N LEU A 17 6.83 15.45 -9.18
CA LEU A 17 5.68 15.98 -9.90
C LEU A 17 4.43 16.08 -9.03
N ILE A 18 4.20 15.07 -8.20
CA ILE A 18 3.03 15.05 -7.30
C ILE A 18 3.19 16.08 -6.20
N GLU A 19 4.41 16.25 -5.73
CA GLU A 19 4.66 17.05 -4.54
C GLU A 19 4.92 18.53 -4.80
N GLY A 20 5.45 18.85 -5.96
CA GLY A 20 5.72 20.24 -6.31
C GLY A 20 6.54 21.00 -5.27
N PRO A 21 6.73 22.31 -5.49
CA PRO A 21 7.58 23.11 -4.59
C PRO A 21 6.95 23.37 -3.21
N HIS A 22 5.69 23.04 -3.01
CA HIS A 22 5.01 23.29 -1.73
C HIS A 22 5.06 22.12 -0.76
N ARG A 23 5.66 21.02 -1.15
CA ARG A 23 5.76 19.82 -0.35
C ARG A 23 6.30 20.03 1.05
N ARG A 24 7.22 20.92 1.22
CA ARG A 24 7.91 21.11 2.51
C ARG A 24 7.00 21.49 3.65
N LYS A 25 5.77 21.92 3.36
CA LYS A 25 4.82 22.33 4.38
C LYS A 25 3.80 21.26 4.70
N PHE A 26 3.81 20.14 3.97
CA PHE A 26 2.81 19.12 4.19
C PHE A 26 3.34 18.11 5.17
N MET A 27 3.04 18.32 6.44
CA MET A 27 3.30 17.33 7.47
C MET A 27 2.17 16.34 7.39
N SER A 28 2.43 15.19 6.80
CA SER A 28 1.46 14.13 6.76
C SER A 28 1.29 13.56 8.17
N ASN A 29 0.05 13.45 8.63
CA ASN A 29 -0.28 12.82 9.90
C ASN A 29 -0.53 11.32 9.74
N PHE A 30 -0.28 10.77 8.56
CA PHE A 30 -0.54 9.36 8.29
C PHE A 30 0.74 8.54 8.42
N LYS A 31 0.61 7.34 9.00
CA LYS A 31 1.69 6.38 9.14
C LYS A 31 1.21 5.00 8.72
N ALA A 32 1.95 4.38 7.81
CA ALA A 32 1.67 3.01 7.38
C ALA A 32 2.36 2.01 8.30
N GLU A 33 1.64 0.96 8.65
CA GLU A 33 2.16 -0.15 9.45
C GLU A 33 1.73 -1.46 8.81
N PHE A 34 2.53 -2.48 9.03
CA PHE A 34 2.18 -3.81 8.55
C PHE A 34 1.43 -4.57 9.65
N TYR A 35 0.27 -5.10 9.29
CA TYR A 35 -0.43 -6.02 10.17
C TYR A 35 0.45 -7.25 10.42
N ALA A 36 0.51 -7.70 11.66
CA ALA A 36 1.21 -8.91 12.08
C ALA A 36 0.22 -9.93 12.64
N THR A 37 0.34 -11.17 12.21
CA THR A 37 -0.41 -12.28 12.77
C THR A 37 0.08 -12.64 14.16
N ASP A 38 -0.61 -13.56 14.85
CA ASP A 38 -0.23 -13.98 16.19
C ASP A 38 1.19 -14.53 16.29
N ASP A 39 1.67 -15.18 15.23
CA ASP A 39 3.03 -15.72 15.19
C ASP A 39 4.08 -14.69 14.78
N GLY A 40 3.67 -13.44 14.58
CA GLY A 40 4.58 -12.36 14.20
C GLY A 40 4.82 -12.22 12.72
N SER A 41 4.23 -13.05 11.87
CA SER A 41 4.39 -12.90 10.43
C SER A 41 3.63 -11.67 9.96
N LYS A 42 4.15 -11.01 8.91
CA LYS A 42 3.57 -9.79 8.36
C LYS A 42 3.24 -10.01 6.88
N PRO A 43 2.03 -10.45 6.58
CA PRO A 43 1.70 -10.89 5.21
C PRO A 43 1.95 -9.84 4.13
N ALA A 44 1.55 -8.59 4.35
CA ALA A 44 1.78 -7.53 3.35
C ALA A 44 3.27 -7.25 3.17
N LYS A 45 4.02 -7.20 4.26
CA LYS A 45 5.47 -6.99 4.19
C LYS A 45 6.15 -8.15 3.46
N ASP A 46 5.80 -9.38 3.81
CA ASP A 46 6.36 -10.57 3.18
C ASP A 46 6.06 -10.58 1.69
N PHE A 47 4.85 -10.21 1.31
CA PHE A 47 4.48 -10.10 -0.09
C PHE A 47 5.35 -9.08 -0.83
N ILE A 48 5.49 -7.88 -0.28
CA ILE A 48 6.29 -6.82 -0.91
C ILE A 48 7.74 -7.29 -1.08
N LEU A 49 8.32 -7.87 -0.03
CA LEU A 49 9.71 -8.32 -0.08
C LEU A 49 9.93 -9.50 -1.03
N SER A 50 8.88 -10.26 -1.34
CA SER A 50 8.95 -11.39 -2.28
C SER A 50 8.93 -10.96 -3.75
N GLN A 51 8.58 -9.70 -4.04
CA GLN A 51 8.51 -9.21 -5.40
C GLN A 51 9.91 -8.94 -5.96
N ASP A 52 10.01 -8.84 -7.30
CA ASP A 52 11.27 -8.47 -7.92
C ASP A 52 11.67 -7.05 -7.51
N THR A 53 12.90 -6.68 -7.78
CA THR A 53 13.47 -5.39 -7.34
C THR A 53 12.65 -4.20 -7.81
N LYS A 54 12.16 -4.24 -9.03
CA LYS A 54 11.40 -3.11 -9.61
C LYS A 54 10.02 -2.98 -8.97
N MET A 55 9.31 -4.10 -8.84
CA MET A 55 7.97 -4.10 -8.24
C MET A 55 8.06 -3.77 -6.75
N LYS A 56 9.06 -4.31 -6.06
CA LYS A 56 9.30 -3.99 -4.64
C LYS A 56 9.50 -2.49 -4.44
N ALA A 57 10.37 -1.88 -5.24
CA ALA A 57 10.63 -0.44 -5.16
C ALA A 57 9.36 0.36 -5.43
N LYS A 58 8.57 -0.06 -6.41
CA LYS A 58 7.33 0.62 -6.74
C LYS A 58 6.31 0.52 -5.61
N LEU A 59 6.16 -0.66 -5.01
CA LEU A 59 5.23 -0.86 -3.89
C LEU A 59 5.63 -0.04 -2.67
N LEU A 60 6.92 -0.04 -2.32
CA LEU A 60 7.41 0.76 -1.20
C LEU A 60 7.20 2.26 -1.45
N GLY A 61 7.43 2.69 -2.68
CA GLY A 61 7.16 4.07 -3.06
C GLY A 61 5.69 4.45 -2.96
N LEU A 62 4.80 3.53 -3.30
CA LEU A 62 3.36 3.76 -3.16
C LEU A 62 2.95 3.84 -1.70
N VAL A 63 3.60 3.07 -0.82
CA VAL A 63 3.37 3.19 0.63
C VAL A 63 3.74 4.59 1.11
N ASP A 64 4.87 5.13 0.65
CA ASP A 64 5.27 6.49 0.98
C ASP A 64 4.25 7.52 0.49
N ILE A 65 3.76 7.36 -0.73
CA ILE A 65 2.72 8.23 -1.29
C ILE A 65 1.43 8.12 -0.46
N LEU A 66 1.08 6.92 -0.05
CA LEU A 66 -0.09 6.69 0.80
C LEU A 66 0.05 7.42 2.13
N GLU A 67 1.24 7.40 2.74
CA GLU A 67 1.47 8.14 3.97
C GLU A 67 1.34 9.65 3.78
N GLN A 68 1.71 10.16 2.62
CA GLN A 68 1.62 11.59 2.35
C GLN A 68 0.19 12.06 2.10
N TYR A 69 -0.58 11.30 1.35
CA TYR A 69 -1.92 11.71 0.92
C TYR A 69 -3.03 11.07 1.75
N GLY A 70 -2.75 9.96 2.42
CA GLY A 70 -3.71 9.29 3.30
C GLY A 70 -5.05 9.04 2.61
N ASN A 71 -6.11 9.50 3.22
CA ASN A 71 -7.47 9.33 2.70
C ASN A 71 -7.79 10.18 1.46
N GLN A 72 -6.85 11.03 1.04
CA GLN A 72 -6.98 11.80 -0.21
C GLN A 72 -6.46 11.03 -1.43
N LEU A 73 -5.74 9.94 -1.21
CA LEU A 73 -5.18 9.18 -2.32
C LEU A 73 -6.27 8.53 -3.17
N ARG A 74 -6.16 8.66 -4.48
CA ARG A 74 -7.17 8.22 -5.46
C ARG A 74 -6.52 7.39 -6.56
N GLU A 75 -7.35 6.92 -7.50
CA GLU A 75 -6.83 6.26 -8.69
C GLU A 75 -5.89 7.18 -9.46
N PRO A 76 -4.86 6.64 -10.07
CA PRO A 76 -4.59 5.21 -10.28
C PRO A 76 -3.84 4.52 -9.13
N TYR A 77 -3.55 5.22 -8.05
CA TYR A 77 -2.71 4.71 -6.96
C TYR A 77 -3.47 3.86 -5.96
N SER A 78 -4.71 4.22 -5.70
CA SER A 78 -5.54 3.53 -4.71
C SER A 78 -6.99 3.47 -5.18
N LYS A 79 -7.68 2.44 -4.73
CA LYS A 79 -9.10 2.25 -5.03
C LYS A 79 -9.81 1.69 -3.80
N PRO A 80 -10.97 2.27 -3.42
CA PRO A 80 -11.79 1.66 -2.39
C PRO A 80 -12.45 0.39 -2.94
N LEU A 81 -12.51 -0.64 -2.11
CA LEU A 81 -13.13 -1.90 -2.49
C LEU A 81 -14.48 -2.08 -1.79
N ASP A 82 -14.45 -2.63 -0.59
CA ASP A 82 -15.65 -2.97 0.14
C ASP A 82 -15.41 -2.78 1.63
N ASP A 83 -16.43 -2.25 2.32
CA ASP A 83 -16.44 -2.18 3.78
C ASP A 83 -15.18 -1.54 4.39
N GLY A 84 -14.72 -0.45 3.79
CA GLY A 84 -13.53 0.27 4.32
C GLY A 84 -12.20 -0.38 4.01
N ILE A 85 -12.17 -1.39 3.18
CA ILE A 85 -10.94 -1.98 2.65
C ILE A 85 -10.59 -1.27 1.34
N PHE A 86 -9.33 -0.92 1.19
CA PHE A 86 -8.78 -0.27 0.00
C PHE A 86 -7.67 -1.13 -0.60
N GLU A 87 -7.39 -0.93 -1.88
CA GLU A 87 -6.23 -1.55 -2.51
C GLU A 87 -5.26 -0.48 -3.00
N LEU A 88 -3.99 -0.68 -2.69
CA LEU A 88 -2.89 0.08 -3.24
C LEU A 88 -2.46 -0.60 -4.54
N ARG A 89 -2.30 0.16 -5.61
CA ARG A 89 -2.23 -0.39 -6.98
C ARG A 89 -0.88 -0.14 -7.61
N ALA A 90 -0.14 -1.21 -7.90
CA ALA A 90 1.14 -1.14 -8.59
C ALA A 90 1.06 -1.87 -9.93
N LYS A 91 1.60 -1.24 -10.97
CA LYS A 91 1.66 -1.85 -12.30
C LYS A 91 3.00 -1.51 -12.94
N ILE A 92 3.67 -2.52 -13.45
CA ILE A 92 4.90 -2.38 -14.25
C ILE A 92 4.73 -3.26 -15.48
N GLY A 93 4.54 -2.63 -16.65
CA GLY A 93 4.23 -3.38 -17.87
C GLY A 93 2.93 -4.15 -17.70
N SER A 94 2.99 -5.47 -17.84
CA SER A 94 1.84 -6.35 -17.63
C SER A 94 1.73 -6.88 -16.20
N ASP A 95 2.74 -6.64 -15.36
CA ASP A 95 2.76 -7.14 -13.99
C ASP A 95 1.96 -6.21 -13.10
N ILE A 96 0.98 -6.76 -12.40
CA ILE A 96 0.07 -6.01 -11.56
C ILE A 96 0.10 -6.60 -10.16
N SER A 97 0.39 -5.75 -9.17
CA SER A 97 0.37 -6.14 -7.76
C SER A 97 -0.57 -5.23 -6.99
N ARG A 98 -1.17 -5.79 -5.96
CA ARG A 98 -2.08 -5.06 -5.06
C ARG A 98 -1.69 -5.32 -3.63
N VAL A 99 -1.82 -4.28 -2.79
CA VAL A 99 -1.66 -4.40 -1.34
C VAL A 99 -2.92 -3.82 -0.70
N MET A 100 -3.55 -4.61 0.17
CA MET A 100 -4.79 -4.23 0.82
C MET A 100 -4.49 -3.45 2.09
N TYR A 101 -5.33 -2.47 2.41
CA TYR A 101 -5.15 -1.68 3.62
C TYR A 101 -6.49 -1.12 4.12
N PHE A 102 -6.47 -0.65 5.37
CA PHE A 102 -7.59 0.09 5.96
C PHE A 102 -7.04 1.19 6.87
N PHE A 103 -7.87 2.17 7.15
CA PHE A 103 -7.51 3.29 8.04
C PHE A 103 -7.91 2.98 9.48
N TYR A 104 -7.04 3.35 10.40
CA TYR A 104 -7.25 3.19 11.83
C TYR A 104 -7.06 4.53 12.54
N PHE A 105 -7.27 4.57 13.86
CA PHE A 105 -7.17 5.80 14.65
C PHE A 105 -5.82 6.50 14.48
N GLU A 106 -5.85 7.82 14.67
CA GLU A 106 -4.64 8.65 14.71
C GLU A 106 -3.83 8.62 13.42
N GLY A 107 -4.50 8.48 12.31
CA GLY A 107 -3.84 8.47 11.00
C GLY A 107 -3.04 7.22 10.69
N ARG A 108 -3.28 6.13 11.41
CA ARG A 108 -2.60 4.86 11.14
C ARG A 108 -3.25 4.15 9.96
N ILE A 109 -2.43 3.66 9.07
CA ILE A 109 -2.86 2.90 7.89
C ILE A 109 -2.31 1.50 8.03
N ILE A 110 -3.19 0.51 8.07
CA ILE A 110 -2.78 -0.87 8.34
C ILE A 110 -2.79 -1.66 7.03
N LEU A 111 -1.61 -2.09 6.61
CA LEU A 111 -1.44 -2.90 5.40
C LEU A 111 -1.62 -4.37 5.78
N THR A 112 -2.60 -5.04 5.18
CA THR A 112 -3.02 -6.36 5.61
C THR A 112 -2.41 -7.50 4.82
N ASN A 113 -2.58 -7.49 3.51
CA ASN A 113 -2.10 -8.56 2.63
C ASN A 113 -1.84 -8.02 1.23
N GLY A 114 -1.09 -8.76 0.46
CA GLY A 114 -0.81 -8.41 -0.92
C GLY A 114 -0.92 -9.62 -1.83
N PHE A 115 -1.11 -9.38 -3.11
CA PHE A 115 -1.23 -10.44 -4.10
C PHE A 115 -0.87 -9.93 -5.51
N VAL A 116 -0.50 -10.85 -6.38
CA VAL A 116 -0.30 -10.58 -7.80
C VAL A 116 -1.65 -10.73 -8.48
N LYS A 117 -2.07 -9.69 -9.21
CA LYS A 117 -3.39 -9.67 -9.83
C LYS A 117 -3.33 -10.32 -11.20
N LYS A 118 -4.12 -11.37 -11.39
CA LYS A 118 -4.20 -12.11 -12.66
C LYS A 118 -5.57 -12.00 -13.34
N ALA A 119 -6.54 -11.39 -12.68
CA ALA A 119 -7.89 -11.19 -13.20
C ALA A 119 -8.24 -9.71 -13.20
N GLN A 120 -9.31 -9.33 -13.90
CA GLN A 120 -9.70 -7.92 -13.97
C GLN A 120 -10.19 -7.38 -12.64
N LYS A 121 -10.90 -8.19 -11.88
CA LYS A 121 -11.41 -7.80 -10.56
C LYS A 121 -10.52 -8.34 -9.46
N THR A 122 -10.45 -7.61 -8.37
CA THR A 122 -9.79 -8.10 -7.16
C THR A 122 -10.54 -9.34 -6.66
N PRO A 123 -9.83 -10.46 -6.44
CA PRO A 123 -10.48 -11.68 -6.01
C PRO A 123 -11.23 -11.49 -4.68
N PRO A 124 -12.47 -11.98 -4.57
CA PRO A 124 -13.20 -11.89 -3.30
C PRO A 124 -12.48 -12.52 -2.12
N SER A 125 -11.68 -13.56 -2.36
CA SER A 125 -10.90 -14.22 -1.32
C SER A 125 -9.86 -13.28 -0.70
N GLU A 126 -9.26 -12.40 -1.50
CA GLU A 126 -8.28 -11.44 -1.00
C GLU A 126 -8.95 -10.35 -0.16
N ILE A 127 -10.14 -9.92 -0.57
CA ILE A 127 -10.94 -8.97 0.20
C ILE A 127 -11.36 -9.60 1.53
N ALA A 128 -11.82 -10.86 1.50
CA ALA A 128 -12.20 -11.58 2.71
C ALA A 128 -11.03 -11.75 3.67
N LEU A 129 -9.83 -12.03 3.13
CA LEU A 129 -8.62 -12.14 3.93
C LEU A 129 -8.26 -10.80 4.59
N ALA A 130 -8.37 -9.70 3.85
CA ALA A 130 -8.14 -8.37 4.40
C ALA A 130 -9.10 -8.07 5.55
N LYS A 131 -10.36 -8.41 5.40
CA LYS A 131 -11.37 -8.23 6.46
C LYS A 131 -11.07 -9.10 7.67
N LYS A 132 -10.60 -10.32 7.46
CA LYS A 132 -10.21 -11.22 8.56
C LYS A 132 -9.04 -10.63 9.34
N TYR A 133 -8.02 -10.14 8.65
CA TYR A 133 -6.87 -9.52 9.30
C TYR A 133 -7.26 -8.23 10.02
N ARG A 134 -8.15 -7.44 9.43
CA ARG A 134 -8.68 -6.24 10.09
C ARG A 134 -9.42 -6.61 11.37
N LYS A 135 -10.27 -7.62 11.32
CA LYS A 135 -11.00 -8.08 12.50
C LYS A 135 -10.04 -8.46 13.63
N ASP A 136 -9.01 -9.24 13.31
CA ASP A 136 -8.00 -9.64 14.29
C ASP A 136 -7.26 -8.42 14.85
N PHE A 137 -6.87 -7.49 13.99
CA PHE A 137 -6.21 -6.27 14.42
C PHE A 137 -7.10 -5.46 15.37
N LEU A 138 -8.37 -5.30 15.04
CA LEU A 138 -9.31 -4.53 15.85
C LEU A 138 -9.60 -5.20 17.20
N GLU A 139 -9.63 -6.51 17.22
CA GLU A 139 -9.82 -7.25 18.50
C GLU A 139 -8.63 -7.07 19.43
N ARG A 140 -7.43 -6.97 18.89
CA ARG A 140 -6.22 -6.79 19.69
C ARG A 140 -5.94 -5.33 20.06
N ASN A 141 -6.37 -4.38 19.24
CA ASN A 141 -6.00 -2.97 19.40
C ASN A 141 -7.18 -2.04 19.73
N GLY A 142 -8.40 -2.55 19.70
CA GLY A 142 -9.60 -1.75 19.90
C GLY A 142 -10.30 -1.41 18.58
N ARG A 143 -11.62 -1.28 18.67
CA ARG A 143 -12.45 -1.02 17.49
C ARG A 143 -12.53 0.47 17.20
N ILE A 144 -12.72 0.75 15.94
CA ILE A 144 -12.95 2.12 15.49
C ILE A 144 -14.35 2.56 15.90
#